data_283925bc4fad68e1dab76aa0b2178a0c
#
_entry.id   283925bc4fad68e1dab76aa0b2178a0c
#
_cell.length_a   1.000
_cell.length_b   1.000
_cell.length_c   1.000
_cell.angle_alpha   90.00
_cell.angle_beta   90.00
_cell.angle_gamma   90.00
#
_symmetry.space_group_name_H-M   'P 1'
#
loop_
_entity.id
_entity.type
_entity.pdbx_description
1 polymer ?
#
loop_
_entity_poly.entity_id
_entity_poly.type
_entity_poly.pdbx_seq_one_letter_code
_entity_poly.pdbx_strand_id
1 'polypeptide(L)'
;MLGRLLRGLWNFITAAKNAMVNLIFLAIVIFVMVALFSSDSVSVPDYAALVIDPSGNIVEQKQAINPMAQFLSGYENDDAETRLKDILDAIDSAATDSRIKILVLDLRKLRGTSFSRLEEIGNALEKFKQSGKSIYAFGKSYSQSQYYIAAHANELFLDKHSHQLLGGVFLTGLGVYPMYYKSALEKLKIRFHIYKAGRYKSAVEPYERDDMSPESKLATKTWLDQLWSNYVQTIVTQREISEDSFNRYTNRYDELLSAAENDPNLLAVQQDLVDDLMTRSEWITVLQDIVGKNGNSYSHIGLQDYLAATRAQIPKISPGSNKIAVITATGTIYDGEWPAGYIGSESISKLIRQAREDTTVKALVMRIDSPGGS
;
A
#
# COMPACT_ATOMS: atom_id res chain seq x y z
N MET A 1 -14.96 1.22 76.45
CA MET A 1 -15.14 2.40 75.63
C MET A 1 -14.21 2.42 74.39
N LEU A 2 -12.94 2.15 74.57
CA LEU A 2 -11.91 2.15 73.51
C LEU A 2 -12.20 1.19 72.33
N GLY A 3 -12.71 -0.01 72.58
CA GLY A 3 -13.02 -1.00 71.53
C GLY A 3 -14.19 -0.64 70.64
N ARG A 4 -15.15 0.19 71.11
CA ARG A 4 -16.22 0.71 70.27
C ARG A 4 -15.76 1.84 69.38
N LEU A 5 -14.87 2.70 69.85
CA LEU A 5 -14.21 3.76 69.05
C LEU A 5 -13.31 3.19 67.94
N LEU A 6 -12.51 2.19 68.21
CA LEU A 6 -11.65 1.53 67.21
C LEU A 6 -12.47 0.82 66.14
N ARG A 7 -13.60 0.17 66.53
CA ARG A 7 -14.49 -0.48 65.58
C ARG A 7 -15.21 0.53 64.68
N GLY A 8 -15.62 1.71 65.26
CA GLY A 8 -16.21 2.80 64.51
C GLY A 8 -15.22 3.40 63.49
N LEU A 9 -13.97 3.64 63.90
CA LEU A 9 -12.92 4.12 63.04
C LEU A 9 -12.62 3.13 61.89
N TRP A 10 -12.52 1.83 62.21
CA TRP A 10 -12.32 0.79 61.20
C TRP A 10 -13.44 0.73 60.16
N ASN A 11 -14.70 0.80 60.63
CA ASN A 11 -15.86 0.84 59.71
C ASN A 11 -15.88 2.07 58.83
N PHE A 12 -15.49 3.22 59.40
CA PHE A 12 -15.37 4.46 58.62
C PHE A 12 -14.30 4.37 57.53
N ILE A 13 -13.10 3.87 57.88
CA ILE A 13 -12.00 3.68 56.94
C ILE A 13 -12.40 2.69 55.81
N THR A 14 -13.08 1.59 56.21
CA THR A 14 -13.54 0.58 55.23
C THR A 14 -14.59 1.17 54.27
N ALA A 15 -15.54 1.94 54.81
CA ALA A 15 -16.58 2.61 54.01
C ALA A 15 -15.95 3.64 53.04
N ALA A 16 -15.00 4.46 53.53
CA ALA A 16 -14.29 5.44 52.70
C ALA A 16 -13.46 4.76 51.60
N LYS A 17 -12.77 3.65 51.95
CA LYS A 17 -12.03 2.86 50.92
C LYS A 17 -12.97 2.30 49.88
N ASN A 18 -14.10 1.70 50.27
CA ASN A 18 -15.06 1.11 49.33
C ASN A 18 -15.71 2.20 48.41
N ALA A 19 -16.04 3.38 49.01
CA ALA A 19 -16.53 4.49 48.24
C ALA A 19 -15.53 4.97 47.18
N MET A 20 -14.25 5.09 47.56
CA MET A 20 -13.19 5.49 46.66
C MET A 20 -12.96 4.48 45.52
N VAL A 21 -12.93 3.16 45.85
CA VAL A 21 -12.81 2.08 44.85
C VAL A 21 -13.99 2.10 43.86
N ASN A 22 -15.22 2.26 44.37
CA ASN A 22 -16.40 2.35 43.51
C ASN A 22 -16.38 3.59 42.62
N LEU A 23 -15.88 4.71 43.11
CA LEU A 23 -15.75 5.96 42.34
C LEU A 23 -14.70 5.84 41.24
N ILE A 24 -13.56 5.20 41.52
CA ILE A 24 -12.54 4.87 40.51
C ILE A 24 -13.10 3.92 39.47
N PHE A 25 -13.80 2.86 39.91
CA PHE A 25 -14.43 1.92 38.98
C PHE A 25 -15.45 2.62 38.07
N LEU A 26 -16.30 3.48 38.63
CA LEU A 26 -17.27 4.26 37.86
C LEU A 26 -16.59 5.20 36.86
N ALA A 27 -15.50 5.87 37.28
CA ALA A 27 -14.70 6.73 36.39
C ALA A 27 -14.09 5.93 35.22
N ILE A 28 -13.59 4.73 35.49
CA ILE A 28 -13.06 3.83 34.45
C ILE A 28 -14.19 3.42 33.49
N VAL A 29 -15.35 3.03 34.01
CA VAL A 29 -16.50 2.65 33.18
C VAL A 29 -16.98 3.82 32.31
N ILE A 30 -17.08 5.04 32.88
CA ILE A 30 -17.41 6.25 32.12
C ILE A 30 -16.36 6.54 31.06
N PHE A 31 -15.07 6.44 31.41
CA PHE A 31 -13.97 6.64 30.47
C PHE A 31 -14.04 5.64 29.30
N VAL A 32 -14.25 4.36 29.60
CA VAL A 32 -14.43 3.30 28.59
C VAL A 32 -15.68 3.57 27.74
N MET A 33 -16.78 3.95 28.35
CA MET A 33 -18.01 4.32 27.63
C MET A 33 -17.75 5.53 26.71
N VAL A 34 -17.15 6.60 27.23
CA VAL A 34 -16.79 7.77 26.41
C VAL A 34 -15.85 7.36 25.29
N ALA A 35 -14.80 6.57 25.55
CA ALA A 35 -13.86 6.10 24.53
C ALA A 35 -14.53 5.20 23.46
N LEU A 36 -15.51 4.39 23.83
CA LEU A 36 -16.25 3.52 22.91
C LEU A 36 -17.31 4.27 22.09
N PHE A 37 -17.88 5.35 22.65
CA PHE A 37 -18.97 6.10 22.00
C PHE A 37 -18.54 7.47 21.45
N SER A 38 -17.32 7.94 21.77
CA SER A 38 -16.70 9.10 21.11
C SER A 38 -16.12 8.66 19.78
N SER A 39 -16.95 8.32 18.82
CA SER A 39 -16.52 8.34 17.44
C SER A 39 -16.57 9.79 16.97
N ASP A 40 -15.43 10.46 16.90
CA ASP A 40 -15.34 11.70 16.13
C ASP A 40 -15.82 11.38 14.72
N SER A 41 -16.97 11.92 14.33
CA SER A 41 -17.48 11.77 12.98
C SER A 41 -16.54 12.54 12.06
N VAL A 42 -15.63 11.80 11.41
CA VAL A 42 -14.75 12.38 10.40
C VAL A 42 -15.63 12.97 9.29
N SER A 43 -15.53 14.29 9.10
CA SER A 43 -16.23 14.99 8.03
C SER A 43 -15.25 15.36 6.94
N VAL A 44 -15.67 15.22 5.69
CA VAL A 44 -14.88 15.70 4.54
C VAL A 44 -14.99 17.20 4.48
N PRO A 45 -13.88 17.97 4.57
CA PRO A 45 -13.93 19.42 4.46
C PRO A 45 -14.38 19.82 3.05
N ASP A 46 -15.09 20.97 2.96
CA ASP A 46 -15.37 21.56 1.66
C ASP A 46 -14.08 22.14 1.05
N TYR A 47 -13.94 22.01 -0.28
CA TYR A 47 -12.76 22.48 -1.01
C TYR A 47 -11.45 21.86 -0.49
N ALA A 48 -11.41 20.55 -0.35
CA ALA A 48 -10.25 19.85 0.16
C ALA A 48 -9.45 19.12 -0.94
N ALA A 49 -8.18 18.89 -0.66
CA ALA A 49 -7.37 17.88 -1.35
C ALA A 49 -7.60 16.51 -0.73
N LEU A 50 -7.83 15.48 -1.53
CA LEU A 50 -7.70 14.11 -1.06
C LEU A 50 -6.22 13.70 -1.13
N VAL A 51 -5.64 13.31 -0.01
CA VAL A 51 -4.27 12.82 0.04
C VAL A 51 -4.28 11.29 -0.02
N ILE A 52 -3.69 10.74 -1.08
CA ILE A 52 -3.41 9.30 -1.21
C ILE A 52 -2.02 9.05 -0.64
N ASP A 53 -1.97 8.53 0.57
CA ASP A 53 -0.75 8.33 1.37
C ASP A 53 -0.57 6.84 1.77
N PRO A 54 -0.37 5.95 0.79
CA PRO A 54 -0.20 4.53 1.08
C PRO A 54 1.03 4.29 1.96
N SER A 55 0.85 3.44 2.98
CA SER A 55 1.92 3.05 3.89
C SER A 55 2.27 1.57 3.71
N GLY A 56 3.57 1.27 3.65
CA GLY A 56 4.10 -0.07 3.46
C GLY A 56 3.83 -0.64 2.07
N ASN A 57 3.49 -1.91 2.00
CA ASN A 57 3.18 -2.55 0.73
C ASN A 57 1.70 -2.38 0.34
N ILE A 58 1.44 -2.17 -0.95
CA ILE A 58 0.06 -2.25 -1.45
C ILE A 58 -0.28 -3.71 -1.72
N VAL A 59 -1.35 -4.19 -1.07
CA VAL A 59 -1.77 -5.60 -1.09
C VAL A 59 -3.23 -5.75 -1.47
N GLU A 60 -3.62 -6.93 -1.97
CA GLU A 60 -5.03 -7.26 -2.24
C GLU A 60 -5.82 -7.41 -0.94
N GLN A 61 -5.21 -8.08 0.02
CA GLN A 61 -5.79 -8.33 1.33
C GLN A 61 -4.71 -8.20 2.40
N LYS A 62 -5.02 -7.45 3.45
CA LYS A 62 -4.12 -7.30 4.59
C LYS A 62 -3.94 -8.63 5.31
N GLN A 63 -2.73 -8.90 5.75
CA GLN A 63 -2.47 -10.07 6.60
C GLN A 63 -3.17 -9.93 7.95
N ALA A 64 -3.57 -11.07 8.50
CA ALA A 64 -4.15 -11.09 9.85
C ALA A 64 -3.05 -10.81 10.87
N ILE A 65 -3.12 -9.66 11.52
CA ILE A 65 -2.19 -9.30 12.59
C ILE A 65 -2.68 -9.95 13.89
N ASN A 66 -1.78 -10.65 14.60
CA ASN A 66 -2.07 -11.09 15.96
C ASN A 66 -1.97 -9.88 16.91
N PRO A 67 -3.08 -9.38 17.50
CA PRO A 67 -3.06 -8.19 18.36
C PRO A 67 -2.13 -8.32 19.57
N MET A 68 -1.97 -9.54 20.10
CA MET A 68 -1.08 -9.81 21.24
C MET A 68 0.39 -9.71 20.81
N ALA A 69 0.76 -10.22 19.63
CA ALA A 69 2.11 -10.10 19.10
C ALA A 69 2.46 -8.63 18.83
N GLN A 70 1.51 -7.84 18.31
CA GLN A 70 1.67 -6.41 18.07
C GLN A 70 1.88 -5.64 19.38
N PHE A 71 1.12 -5.96 20.43
CA PHE A 71 1.26 -5.34 21.75
C PHE A 71 2.60 -5.68 22.42
N LEU A 72 3.08 -6.92 22.27
CA LEU A 72 4.34 -7.37 22.87
C LEU A 72 5.58 -6.91 22.11
N SER A 73 5.48 -6.67 20.80
CA SER A 73 6.64 -6.26 19.99
C SER A 73 7.06 -4.82 20.24
N GLY A 74 6.16 -3.95 20.75
CA GLY A 74 6.46 -2.54 20.99
C GLY A 74 6.95 -1.75 19.77
N TYR A 75 6.99 -2.38 18.59
CA TYR A 75 7.44 -1.79 17.35
C TYR A 75 6.27 -1.08 16.67
N GLU A 76 6.49 0.15 16.27
CA GLU A 76 5.68 0.78 15.20
C GLU A 76 5.68 -0.19 14.02
N ASN A 77 4.49 -0.45 13.46
CA ASN A 77 4.28 -1.40 12.37
C ASN A 77 5.16 -1.06 11.16
N ASP A 78 6.38 -1.59 11.15
CA ASP A 78 7.24 -1.56 9.98
C ASP A 78 6.64 -2.40 8.82
N ASP A 79 5.67 -3.26 9.12
CA ASP A 79 4.89 -4.07 8.19
C ASP A 79 3.51 -3.49 7.87
N ALA A 80 3.39 -2.16 7.85
CA ALA A 80 2.15 -1.51 7.43
C ALA A 80 1.77 -1.95 6.00
N GLU A 81 0.49 -2.25 5.80
CA GLU A 81 -0.06 -2.62 4.50
C GLU A 81 -1.22 -1.71 4.14
N THR A 82 -1.25 -1.27 2.88
CA THR A 82 -2.39 -0.54 2.33
C THR A 82 -3.12 -1.43 1.34
N ARG A 83 -4.42 -1.58 1.53
CA ARG A 83 -5.22 -2.40 0.61
C ARG A 83 -5.45 -1.65 -0.69
N LEU A 84 -5.19 -2.30 -1.83
CA LEU A 84 -5.42 -1.75 -3.16
C LEU A 84 -6.84 -1.22 -3.33
N LYS A 85 -7.84 -2.01 -2.91
CA LYS A 85 -9.24 -1.61 -3.00
C LYS A 85 -9.54 -0.30 -2.26
N ASP A 86 -8.86 0.00 -1.16
CA ASP A 86 -9.04 1.25 -0.43
C ASP A 86 -8.57 2.45 -1.24
N ILE A 87 -7.45 2.31 -1.95
CA ILE A 87 -6.94 3.35 -2.86
C ILE A 87 -7.91 3.56 -4.02
N LEU A 88 -8.34 2.48 -4.68
CA LEU A 88 -9.24 2.54 -5.83
C LEU A 88 -10.60 3.14 -5.46
N ASP A 89 -11.21 2.69 -4.34
CA ASP A 89 -12.49 3.21 -3.85
C ASP A 89 -12.41 4.72 -3.52
N ALA A 90 -11.30 5.16 -2.93
CA ALA A 90 -11.11 6.57 -2.59
C ALA A 90 -10.97 7.45 -3.85
N ILE A 91 -10.17 7.02 -4.83
CA ILE A 91 -9.98 7.73 -6.10
C ILE A 91 -11.30 7.81 -6.87
N ASP A 92 -12.03 6.69 -6.99
CA ASP A 92 -13.31 6.64 -7.72
C ASP A 92 -14.37 7.51 -7.05
N SER A 93 -14.49 7.45 -5.72
CA SER A 93 -15.42 8.30 -4.97
C SER A 93 -15.06 9.78 -5.09
N ALA A 94 -13.78 10.13 -5.01
CA ALA A 94 -13.30 11.51 -5.10
C ALA A 94 -13.54 12.14 -6.48
N ALA A 95 -13.58 11.33 -7.54
CA ALA A 95 -13.85 11.82 -8.90
C ALA A 95 -15.21 12.56 -8.99
N THR A 96 -16.22 12.07 -8.24
CA THR A 96 -17.58 12.63 -8.24
C THR A 96 -17.91 13.50 -7.03
N ASP A 97 -17.09 13.45 -5.98
CA ASP A 97 -17.29 14.24 -4.75
C ASP A 97 -16.94 15.73 -4.99
N SER A 98 -17.95 16.60 -4.94
CA SER A 98 -17.78 18.04 -5.19
C SER A 98 -16.90 18.75 -4.17
N ARG A 99 -16.75 18.18 -2.97
CA ARG A 99 -15.90 18.70 -1.87
C ARG A 99 -14.43 18.52 -2.17
N ILE A 100 -14.07 17.47 -2.92
CA ILE A 100 -12.70 17.20 -3.33
C ILE A 100 -12.38 17.96 -4.62
N LYS A 101 -11.36 18.81 -4.59
CA LYS A 101 -10.93 19.63 -5.72
C LYS A 101 -9.76 19.05 -6.49
N ILE A 102 -8.82 18.50 -5.77
CA ILE A 102 -7.60 17.90 -6.30
C ILE A 102 -7.26 16.62 -5.57
N LEU A 103 -6.39 15.84 -6.18
CA LEU A 103 -5.76 14.66 -5.59
C LEU A 103 -4.28 14.96 -5.35
N VAL A 104 -3.76 14.60 -4.18
CA VAL A 104 -2.35 14.73 -3.81
C VAL A 104 -1.78 13.35 -3.54
N LEU A 105 -0.70 12.99 -4.25
CA LEU A 105 0.01 11.73 -4.08
C LEU A 105 1.17 11.93 -3.09
N ASP A 106 1.03 11.40 -1.88
CA ASP A 106 2.12 11.33 -0.90
C ASP A 106 2.64 9.89 -0.81
N LEU A 107 3.63 9.58 -1.64
CA LEU A 107 4.13 8.22 -1.81
C LEU A 107 5.33 7.88 -0.90
N ARG A 108 5.71 8.78 0.00
CA ARG A 108 6.93 8.64 0.83
C ARG A 108 6.98 7.36 1.67
N LYS A 109 5.83 6.85 2.09
CA LYS A 109 5.71 5.65 2.92
C LYS A 109 5.45 4.38 2.11
N LEU A 110 5.27 4.49 0.80
CA LEU A 110 5.09 3.34 -0.08
C LEU A 110 6.41 2.58 -0.21
N ARG A 111 6.43 1.30 0.16
CA ARG A 111 7.60 0.42 0.04
C ARG A 111 7.63 -0.32 -1.28
N GLY A 112 6.52 -0.90 -1.69
CA GLY A 112 6.44 -1.65 -2.94
C GLY A 112 5.07 -2.23 -3.22
N THR A 113 4.93 -2.77 -4.43
CA THR A 113 3.73 -3.48 -4.87
C THR A 113 4.03 -4.26 -6.15
N SER A 114 3.12 -5.12 -6.58
CA SER A 114 3.21 -5.79 -7.87
C SER A 114 2.88 -4.84 -9.03
N PHE A 115 3.41 -5.15 -10.22
CA PHE A 115 3.17 -4.34 -11.41
C PHE A 115 1.67 -4.25 -11.76
N SER A 116 0.91 -5.33 -11.63
CA SER A 116 -0.54 -5.34 -11.89
C SER A 116 -1.30 -4.34 -11.00
N ARG A 117 -0.90 -4.18 -9.74
CA ARG A 117 -1.51 -3.19 -8.84
C ARG A 117 -1.12 -1.77 -9.20
N LEU A 118 0.11 -1.56 -9.68
CA LEU A 118 0.52 -0.26 -10.24
C LEU A 118 -0.36 0.13 -11.43
N GLU A 119 -0.62 -0.80 -12.35
CA GLU A 119 -1.50 -0.57 -13.51
C GLU A 119 -2.94 -0.24 -13.08
N GLU A 120 -3.49 -0.97 -12.11
CA GLU A 120 -4.84 -0.68 -11.61
C GLU A 120 -4.93 0.73 -11.00
N ILE A 121 -3.91 1.15 -10.23
CA ILE A 121 -3.85 2.51 -9.66
C ILE A 121 -3.69 3.53 -10.77
N GLY A 122 -2.78 3.31 -11.74
CA GLY A 122 -2.59 4.19 -12.89
C GLY A 122 -3.89 4.41 -13.67
N ASN A 123 -4.61 3.33 -13.97
CA ASN A 123 -5.91 3.39 -14.65
C ASN A 123 -6.96 4.18 -13.84
N ALA A 124 -6.96 4.03 -12.51
CA ALA A 124 -7.86 4.80 -11.65
C ALA A 124 -7.51 6.29 -11.64
N LEU A 125 -6.21 6.64 -11.64
CA LEU A 125 -5.74 8.03 -11.74
C LEU A 125 -6.11 8.64 -13.09
N GLU A 126 -5.96 7.90 -14.20
CA GLU A 126 -6.38 8.37 -15.52
C GLU A 126 -7.90 8.64 -15.58
N LYS A 127 -8.70 7.72 -15.02
CA LYS A 127 -10.14 7.92 -14.89
C LYS A 127 -10.48 9.14 -14.03
N PHE A 128 -9.72 9.37 -12.96
CA PHE A 128 -9.90 10.55 -12.10
C PHE A 128 -9.64 11.86 -12.89
N LYS A 129 -8.57 11.93 -13.69
CA LYS A 129 -8.30 13.10 -14.56
C LYS A 129 -9.46 13.43 -15.51
N GLN A 130 -10.21 12.43 -15.97
CA GLN A 130 -11.41 12.64 -16.81
C GLN A 130 -12.53 13.39 -16.09
N SER A 131 -12.52 13.45 -14.75
CA SER A 131 -13.46 14.29 -13.98
C SER A 131 -13.14 15.80 -14.05
N GLY A 132 -12.05 16.19 -14.70
CA GLY A 132 -11.57 17.57 -14.79
C GLY A 132 -10.80 18.04 -13.57
N LYS A 133 -10.48 17.14 -12.62
CA LYS A 133 -9.71 17.46 -11.43
C LYS A 133 -8.25 17.08 -11.61
N SER A 134 -7.35 17.92 -11.08
CA SER A 134 -5.90 17.73 -11.22
C SER A 134 -5.33 16.84 -10.12
N ILE A 135 -4.23 16.18 -10.45
CA ILE A 135 -3.43 15.33 -9.56
C ILE A 135 -2.08 16.00 -9.38
N TYR A 136 -1.63 16.11 -8.13
CA TYR A 136 -0.36 16.70 -7.76
C TYR A 136 0.50 15.68 -7.00
N ALA A 137 1.80 15.68 -7.22
CA ALA A 137 2.73 14.84 -6.48
C ALA A 137 3.97 15.62 -6.04
N PHE A 138 4.43 15.36 -4.81
CA PHE A 138 5.64 15.94 -4.26
C PHE A 138 6.39 14.91 -3.42
N GLY A 139 7.67 14.71 -3.72
CA GLY A 139 8.52 13.75 -3.02
C GLY A 139 9.96 14.24 -2.84
N LYS A 140 10.71 13.61 -1.93
CA LYS A 140 12.16 13.83 -1.81
C LYS A 140 12.92 13.04 -2.86
N SER A 141 12.37 11.91 -3.23
CA SER A 141 12.83 10.99 -4.28
C SER A 141 11.69 10.07 -4.63
N TYR A 142 11.82 9.37 -5.73
CA TYR A 142 10.86 8.35 -6.15
C TYR A 142 11.59 7.06 -6.50
N SER A 143 11.24 5.96 -5.82
CA SER A 143 11.58 4.62 -6.28
C SER A 143 10.80 4.27 -7.55
N GLN A 144 11.18 3.22 -8.24
CA GLN A 144 10.52 2.80 -9.48
C GLN A 144 9.00 2.61 -9.33
N SER A 145 8.53 1.99 -8.23
CA SER A 145 7.09 1.82 -7.97
C SER A 145 6.40 3.14 -7.62
N GLN A 146 7.05 4.00 -6.83
CA GLN A 146 6.54 5.32 -6.49
C GLN A 146 6.45 6.19 -7.74
N TYR A 147 7.48 6.16 -8.59
CA TYR A 147 7.52 6.96 -9.80
C TYR A 147 6.45 6.55 -10.81
N TYR A 148 6.15 5.24 -10.93
CA TYR A 148 5.05 4.79 -11.78
C TYR A 148 3.73 5.47 -11.43
N ILE A 149 3.40 5.55 -10.14
CA ILE A 149 2.17 6.21 -9.67
C ILE A 149 2.28 7.73 -9.83
N ALA A 150 3.41 8.32 -9.44
CA ALA A 150 3.65 9.76 -9.47
C ALA A 150 3.64 10.33 -10.89
N ALA A 151 4.11 9.58 -11.87
CA ALA A 151 4.12 9.98 -13.28
C ALA A 151 2.72 10.29 -13.87
N HIS A 152 1.64 9.77 -13.24
CA HIS A 152 0.27 10.10 -13.61
C HIS A 152 -0.19 11.48 -13.09
N ALA A 153 0.61 12.18 -12.27
CA ALA A 153 0.26 13.52 -11.80
C ALA A 153 0.28 14.52 -12.96
N ASN A 154 -0.60 15.53 -12.87
CA ASN A 154 -0.57 16.67 -13.77
C ASN A 154 0.65 17.55 -13.49
N GLU A 155 1.04 17.63 -12.22
CA GLU A 155 2.25 18.32 -11.77
C GLU A 155 3.01 17.46 -10.75
N LEU A 156 4.27 17.22 -11.02
CA LEU A 156 5.15 16.30 -10.29
C LEU A 156 6.43 17.01 -9.87
N PHE A 157 6.66 17.14 -8.58
CA PHE A 157 7.78 17.90 -8.02
C PHE A 157 8.71 17.05 -7.17
N LEU A 158 9.98 17.45 -7.13
CA LEU A 158 10.96 16.98 -6.16
C LEU A 158 11.33 18.08 -5.16
N ASP A 159 11.65 17.65 -3.94
CA ASP A 159 12.11 18.55 -2.88
C ASP A 159 13.50 19.10 -3.21
N LYS A 160 13.58 20.42 -3.41
CA LYS A 160 14.82 21.16 -3.71
C LYS A 160 15.93 20.95 -2.68
N HIS A 161 15.56 20.61 -1.44
CA HIS A 161 16.50 20.37 -0.35
C HIS A 161 16.73 18.89 -0.06
N SER A 162 16.26 17.99 -0.93
CA SER A 162 16.59 16.56 -0.79
C SER A 162 18.09 16.35 -0.95
N HIS A 163 18.63 15.41 -0.18
CA HIS A 163 20.07 15.15 -0.18
C HIS A 163 20.51 14.63 -1.56
N GLN A 164 21.63 15.17 -2.08
CA GLN A 164 22.17 14.83 -3.42
C GLN A 164 22.33 13.32 -3.67
N LEU A 165 22.59 12.51 -2.63
CA LEU A 165 22.71 11.05 -2.77
C LEU A 165 21.38 10.30 -2.70
N LEU A 166 20.29 10.96 -2.24
CA LEU A 166 19.00 10.32 -1.97
C LEU A 166 17.84 10.98 -2.70
N GLY A 167 18.11 12.01 -3.49
CA GLY A 167 17.12 12.71 -4.33
C GLY A 167 16.95 12.06 -5.69
N GLY A 168 16.01 12.56 -6.48
CA GLY A 168 15.82 12.14 -7.87
C GLY A 168 14.85 10.97 -8.07
N VAL A 169 14.92 10.38 -9.24
CA VAL A 169 14.10 9.24 -9.67
C VAL A 169 14.98 8.02 -9.85
N PHE A 170 14.71 6.96 -9.07
CA PHE A 170 15.50 5.74 -9.08
C PHE A 170 14.80 4.65 -9.91
N LEU A 171 15.32 4.42 -11.12
CA LEU A 171 14.86 3.38 -12.03
C LEU A 171 15.90 2.25 -12.08
N THR A 172 15.59 1.14 -11.44
CA THR A 172 16.53 0.00 -11.31
C THR A 172 16.28 -1.11 -12.33
N GLY A 173 15.24 -0.97 -13.15
CA GLY A 173 14.82 -2.03 -14.07
C GLY A 173 14.15 -3.21 -13.34
N LEU A 174 14.01 -4.32 -14.07
CA LEU A 174 13.45 -5.57 -13.54
C LEU A 174 14.49 -6.68 -13.64
N GLY A 175 14.56 -7.51 -12.60
CA GLY A 175 15.49 -8.65 -12.58
C GLY A 175 15.03 -9.78 -11.68
N VAL A 176 15.44 -11.00 -12.00
CA VAL A 176 15.24 -12.20 -11.20
C VAL A 176 16.57 -12.85 -10.92
N TYR A 177 16.92 -12.97 -9.64
CA TYR A 177 18.22 -13.45 -9.16
C TYR A 177 18.02 -14.64 -8.21
N PRO A 178 17.70 -15.85 -8.71
CA PRO A 178 17.52 -17.02 -7.87
C PRO A 178 18.86 -17.47 -7.30
N MET A 179 18.85 -17.98 -6.08
CA MET A 179 20.02 -18.62 -5.48
C MET A 179 20.11 -20.07 -5.91
N TYR A 180 21.34 -20.56 -6.16
CA TYR A 180 21.63 -21.92 -6.56
C TYR A 180 22.48 -22.59 -5.49
N TYR A 181 22.14 -23.82 -5.15
CA TYR A 181 22.71 -24.53 -3.99
C TYR A 181 23.48 -25.80 -4.37
N LYS A 182 23.52 -26.21 -5.64
CA LYS A 182 24.13 -27.48 -6.08
C LYS A 182 25.52 -27.67 -5.52
N SER A 183 26.45 -26.74 -5.77
CA SER A 183 27.85 -26.84 -5.28
C SER A 183 27.94 -26.90 -3.75
N ALA A 184 27.07 -26.21 -3.02
CA ALA A 184 27.02 -26.27 -1.57
C ALA A 184 26.51 -27.65 -1.08
N LEU A 185 25.48 -28.17 -1.70
CA LEU A 185 24.89 -29.49 -1.40
C LEU A 185 25.89 -30.61 -1.69
N GLU A 186 26.63 -30.53 -2.80
CA GLU A 186 27.69 -31.48 -3.11
C GLU A 186 28.82 -31.51 -2.04
N LYS A 187 29.25 -30.34 -1.55
CA LYS A 187 30.23 -30.23 -0.45
C LYS A 187 29.69 -30.86 0.86
N LEU A 188 28.40 -30.72 1.11
CA LEU A 188 27.72 -31.30 2.27
C LEU A 188 27.36 -32.78 2.05
N LYS A 189 27.64 -33.33 0.86
CA LYS A 189 27.27 -34.71 0.46
C LYS A 189 25.76 -34.96 0.52
N ILE A 190 24.94 -33.92 0.32
CA ILE A 190 23.48 -34.01 0.25
C ILE A 190 23.10 -34.21 -1.23
N ARG A 191 22.27 -35.22 -1.52
CA ARG A 191 21.77 -35.51 -2.87
C ARG A 191 20.27 -35.31 -2.91
N PHE A 192 19.80 -34.55 -3.91
CA PHE A 192 18.38 -34.44 -4.26
C PHE A 192 18.06 -35.38 -5.41
N HIS A 193 17.00 -36.16 -5.27
CA HIS A 193 16.43 -36.99 -6.35
C HIS A 193 15.25 -36.24 -6.94
N ILE A 194 15.45 -35.64 -8.10
CA ILE A 194 14.47 -34.74 -8.72
C ILE A 194 13.77 -35.46 -9.87
N TYR A 195 12.45 -35.46 -9.83
CA TYR A 195 11.58 -36.04 -10.86
C TYR A 195 10.75 -34.90 -11.45
N LYS A 196 11.07 -34.46 -12.68
CA LYS A 196 10.36 -33.39 -13.37
C LYS A 196 10.04 -33.80 -14.81
N ALA A 197 8.93 -33.32 -15.33
CA ALA A 197 8.53 -33.48 -16.72
C ALA A 197 8.36 -32.09 -17.36
N GLY A 198 8.99 -31.85 -18.50
CA GLY A 198 8.96 -30.61 -19.23
C GLY A 198 10.21 -29.73 -19.00
N ARG A 199 10.76 -29.18 -20.11
CA ARG A 199 12.00 -28.38 -20.10
C ARG A 199 11.90 -27.06 -19.33
N TYR A 200 10.72 -26.47 -19.25
CA TYR A 200 10.46 -25.21 -18.58
C TYR A 200 10.10 -25.35 -17.09
N LYS A 201 10.19 -26.56 -16.51
CA LYS A 201 10.01 -26.82 -15.08
C LYS A 201 11.27 -26.44 -14.30
N SER A 202 11.45 -25.16 -14.01
CA SER A 202 12.69 -24.61 -13.43
C SER A 202 12.69 -24.50 -11.89
N ALA A 203 11.57 -24.77 -11.21
CA ALA A 203 11.45 -24.61 -9.75
C ALA A 203 12.50 -25.39 -8.94
N VAL A 204 13.00 -26.49 -9.47
CA VAL A 204 14.01 -27.36 -8.82
C VAL A 204 15.43 -27.12 -9.28
N GLU A 205 15.67 -26.25 -10.26
CA GLU A 205 17.01 -25.91 -10.77
C GLU A 205 18.00 -25.45 -9.68
N PRO A 206 17.57 -24.71 -8.63
CA PRO A 206 18.46 -24.35 -7.53
C PRO A 206 19.19 -25.54 -6.87
N TYR A 207 18.64 -26.73 -6.94
CA TYR A 207 19.23 -27.93 -6.37
C TYR A 207 20.00 -28.80 -7.38
N GLU A 208 19.79 -28.57 -8.70
CA GLU A 208 20.42 -29.33 -9.79
C GLU A 208 21.59 -28.61 -10.45
N ARG A 209 21.62 -27.28 -10.38
CA ARG A 209 22.52 -26.43 -11.15
C ARG A 209 23.12 -25.33 -10.26
N ASP A 210 24.15 -24.66 -10.78
CA ASP A 210 24.73 -23.46 -10.17
C ASP A 210 24.38 -22.19 -10.96
N ASP A 211 23.56 -22.31 -12.02
CA ASP A 211 23.06 -21.19 -12.84
C ASP A 211 21.68 -21.50 -13.40
N MET A 212 21.05 -20.49 -13.97
CA MET A 212 19.75 -20.59 -14.65
C MET A 212 19.91 -21.30 -16.01
N SER A 213 19.07 -22.28 -16.31
CA SER A 213 19.07 -22.96 -17.61
C SER A 213 18.73 -22.01 -18.77
N PRO A 214 19.10 -22.33 -20.02
CA PRO A 214 18.72 -21.53 -21.18
C PRO A 214 17.19 -21.37 -21.30
N GLU A 215 16.44 -22.43 -21.05
CA GLU A 215 14.98 -22.42 -21.08
C GLU A 215 14.38 -21.53 -19.99
N SER A 216 14.94 -21.58 -18.77
CA SER A 216 14.53 -20.72 -17.67
C SER A 216 14.89 -19.26 -17.95
N LYS A 217 16.08 -18.99 -18.48
CA LYS A 217 16.49 -17.63 -18.92
C LYS A 217 15.55 -17.09 -19.98
N LEU A 218 15.20 -17.89 -20.98
CA LEU A 218 14.26 -17.48 -22.03
C LEU A 218 12.89 -17.14 -21.47
N ALA A 219 12.32 -18.05 -20.67
CA ALA A 219 11.02 -17.83 -20.06
C ALA A 219 11.00 -16.59 -19.17
N THR A 220 12.02 -16.43 -18.31
CA THR A 220 12.14 -15.27 -17.41
C THR A 220 12.29 -13.98 -18.20
N LYS A 221 13.16 -13.96 -19.20
CA LYS A 221 13.38 -12.78 -20.03
C LYS A 221 12.10 -12.35 -20.75
N THR A 222 11.34 -13.30 -21.30
CA THR A 222 10.11 -13.01 -22.06
C THR A 222 9.09 -12.21 -21.24
N TRP A 223 8.79 -12.62 -20.01
CA TRP A 223 7.85 -11.89 -19.20
C TRP A 223 8.44 -10.62 -18.57
N LEU A 224 9.74 -10.59 -18.23
CA LEU A 224 10.42 -9.38 -17.76
C LEU A 224 10.42 -8.30 -18.83
N ASP A 225 10.76 -8.64 -20.09
CA ASP A 225 10.75 -7.69 -21.21
C ASP A 225 9.35 -7.11 -21.42
N GLN A 226 8.31 -7.94 -21.32
CA GLN A 226 6.92 -7.48 -21.46
C GLN A 226 6.53 -6.51 -20.34
N LEU A 227 6.84 -6.85 -19.09
CA LEU A 227 6.54 -5.97 -17.96
C LEU A 227 7.32 -4.64 -18.04
N TRP A 228 8.60 -4.72 -18.44
CA TRP A 228 9.43 -3.53 -18.61
C TRP A 228 8.93 -2.65 -19.75
N SER A 229 8.57 -3.25 -20.87
CA SER A 229 7.98 -2.51 -21.99
C SER A 229 6.69 -1.78 -21.59
N ASN A 230 5.80 -2.45 -20.84
CA ASN A 230 4.58 -1.81 -20.32
C ASN A 230 4.90 -0.66 -19.36
N TYR A 231 5.90 -0.84 -18.47
CA TYR A 231 6.35 0.21 -17.57
C TYR A 231 6.84 1.44 -18.34
N VAL A 232 7.77 1.22 -19.29
CA VAL A 232 8.35 2.28 -20.12
C VAL A 232 7.26 3.01 -20.89
N GLN A 233 6.38 2.26 -21.57
CA GLN A 233 5.29 2.84 -22.35
C GLN A 233 4.36 3.73 -21.52
N THR A 234 4.06 3.32 -20.29
CA THR A 234 3.26 4.14 -19.39
C THR A 234 3.98 5.44 -19.04
N ILE A 235 5.24 5.36 -18.59
CA ILE A 235 6.00 6.57 -18.22
C ILE A 235 6.17 7.53 -19.42
N VAL A 236 6.57 7.00 -20.55
CA VAL A 236 6.77 7.78 -21.80
C VAL A 236 5.47 8.51 -22.17
N THR A 237 4.33 7.83 -22.09
CA THR A 237 3.02 8.42 -22.38
C THR A 237 2.63 9.49 -21.35
N GLN A 238 2.80 9.20 -20.05
CA GLN A 238 2.37 10.10 -18.98
C GLN A 238 3.24 11.35 -18.85
N ARG A 239 4.53 11.22 -19.15
CA ARG A 239 5.49 12.32 -19.07
C ARG A 239 5.75 13.01 -20.43
N GLU A 240 5.12 12.54 -21.50
CA GLU A 240 5.27 13.06 -22.85
C GLU A 240 6.74 13.10 -23.34
N ILE A 241 7.55 12.15 -22.88
CA ILE A 241 8.96 12.01 -23.24
C ILE A 241 9.16 10.95 -24.33
N SER A 242 10.30 10.95 -25.00
CA SER A 242 10.62 9.89 -25.96
C SER A 242 11.14 8.63 -25.25
N GLU A 243 10.87 7.46 -25.84
CA GLU A 243 11.41 6.19 -25.35
C GLU A 243 12.95 6.21 -25.37
N ASP A 244 13.58 6.85 -26.34
CA ASP A 244 15.04 7.02 -26.41
C ASP A 244 15.58 7.85 -25.24
N SER A 245 14.87 8.91 -24.82
CA SER A 245 15.25 9.71 -23.65
C SER A 245 15.16 8.87 -22.37
N PHE A 246 14.07 8.14 -22.21
CA PHE A 246 13.90 7.23 -21.06
C PHE A 246 14.96 6.13 -21.02
N ASN A 247 15.23 5.48 -22.16
CA ASN A 247 16.26 4.45 -22.27
C ASN A 247 17.66 5.00 -22.02
N ARG A 248 17.94 6.24 -22.42
CA ARG A 248 19.21 6.91 -22.13
C ARG A 248 19.34 7.18 -20.63
N TYR A 249 18.29 7.65 -19.97
CA TYR A 249 18.27 7.85 -18.52
C TYR A 249 18.57 6.56 -17.76
N THR A 250 17.96 5.44 -18.15
CA THR A 250 18.15 4.16 -17.45
C THR A 250 19.50 3.48 -17.73
N ASN A 251 20.04 3.63 -18.94
CA ASN A 251 21.24 2.89 -19.37
C ASN A 251 22.54 3.71 -19.31
N ARG A 252 22.44 5.04 -19.19
CA ARG A 252 23.61 5.96 -19.13
C ARG A 252 23.45 6.97 -17.98
N TYR A 253 22.91 6.49 -16.86
CA TYR A 253 22.60 7.35 -15.71
C TYR A 253 23.85 8.05 -15.16
N ASP A 254 24.98 7.37 -15.06
CA ASP A 254 26.28 7.88 -14.59
C ASP A 254 26.78 9.07 -15.43
N GLU A 255 26.69 8.96 -16.76
CA GLU A 255 27.09 10.02 -17.68
C GLU A 255 26.16 11.24 -17.54
N LEU A 256 24.87 10.99 -17.51
CA LEU A 256 23.85 12.06 -17.37
C LEU A 256 23.95 12.73 -16.00
N LEU A 257 24.18 11.98 -14.94
CA LEU A 257 24.35 12.52 -13.60
C LEU A 257 25.60 13.42 -13.51
N SER A 258 26.70 12.99 -14.13
CA SER A 258 27.93 13.81 -14.21
C SER A 258 27.69 15.11 -14.97
N ALA A 259 26.88 15.10 -16.03
CA ALA A 259 26.50 16.29 -16.80
C ALA A 259 25.55 17.22 -16.02
N ALA A 260 24.78 16.69 -15.09
CA ALA A 260 23.87 17.41 -14.19
C ALA A 260 24.55 17.79 -12.85
N GLU A 261 25.85 18.07 -12.85
CA GLU A 261 26.64 18.50 -11.67
C GLU A 261 26.58 17.50 -10.50
N ASN A 262 26.34 16.24 -10.77
CA ASN A 262 26.08 15.17 -9.79
C ASN A 262 24.85 15.42 -8.90
N ASP A 263 23.89 16.20 -9.39
CA ASP A 263 22.62 16.41 -8.72
C ASP A 263 21.49 15.59 -9.39
N PRO A 264 21.01 14.53 -8.74
CA PRO A 264 19.96 13.68 -9.28
C PRO A 264 18.58 14.37 -9.40
N ASN A 265 18.34 15.43 -8.62
CA ASN A 265 17.10 16.21 -8.75
C ASN A 265 17.17 17.07 -10.00
N LEU A 266 18.29 17.76 -10.22
CA LEU A 266 18.52 18.53 -11.44
C LEU A 266 18.46 17.64 -12.68
N LEU A 267 19.06 16.43 -12.61
CA LEU A 267 18.97 15.45 -13.68
C LEU A 267 17.52 15.06 -13.98
N ALA A 268 16.70 14.82 -12.96
CA ALA A 268 15.30 14.44 -13.17
C ALA A 268 14.50 15.53 -13.88
N VAL A 269 14.75 16.82 -13.57
CA VAL A 269 14.15 17.97 -14.28
C VAL A 269 14.67 18.06 -15.72
N GLN A 270 15.99 17.96 -15.93
CA GLN A 270 16.60 18.05 -17.28
C GLN A 270 16.16 16.93 -18.22
N GLN A 271 15.66 15.81 -17.69
CA GLN A 271 15.15 14.69 -18.48
C GLN A 271 13.62 14.65 -18.53
N ASP A 272 12.94 15.71 -18.10
CA ASP A 272 11.47 15.85 -18.07
C ASP A 272 10.76 14.75 -17.27
N LEU A 273 11.49 14.09 -16.36
CA LEU A 273 10.91 13.10 -15.46
C LEU A 273 10.08 13.73 -14.35
N VAL A 274 10.38 14.95 -13.97
CA VAL A 274 9.60 15.79 -13.05
C VAL A 274 9.51 17.19 -13.62
N ASP A 275 8.49 17.95 -13.20
CA ASP A 275 8.22 19.27 -13.78
C ASP A 275 9.14 20.35 -13.21
N ASP A 276 9.41 20.33 -11.89
CA ASP A 276 10.30 21.31 -11.26
C ASP A 276 10.74 20.85 -9.85
N LEU A 277 11.61 21.65 -9.24
CA LEU A 277 12.05 21.52 -7.85
C LEU A 277 11.36 22.55 -6.98
N MET A 278 10.78 22.11 -5.87
CA MET A 278 10.12 22.97 -4.89
C MET A 278 10.64 22.72 -3.48
N THR A 279 10.62 23.74 -2.64
CA THR A 279 10.70 23.53 -1.20
C THR A 279 9.37 23.07 -0.63
N ARG A 280 9.37 22.42 0.52
CA ARG A 280 8.14 22.05 1.23
C ARG A 280 7.21 23.24 1.49
N SER A 281 7.78 24.42 1.73
CA SER A 281 7.00 25.64 1.99
C SER A 281 6.29 26.13 0.73
N GLU A 282 7.00 26.19 -0.40
CA GLU A 282 6.41 26.56 -1.71
C GLU A 282 5.30 25.58 -2.09
N TRP A 283 5.53 24.27 -1.94
CA TRP A 283 4.53 23.24 -2.15
C TRP A 283 3.25 23.46 -1.35
N ILE A 284 3.37 23.73 -0.02
CA ILE A 284 2.22 24.01 0.82
C ILE A 284 1.49 25.26 0.33
N THR A 285 2.21 26.30 -0.10
CA THR A 285 1.62 27.55 -0.62
C THR A 285 0.81 27.29 -1.88
N VAL A 286 1.35 26.53 -2.86
CA VAL A 286 0.64 26.14 -4.07
C VAL A 286 -0.67 25.43 -3.73
N LEU A 287 -0.64 24.47 -2.82
CA LEU A 287 -1.86 23.76 -2.42
C LEU A 287 -2.84 24.65 -1.65
N GLN A 288 -2.35 25.59 -0.82
CA GLN A 288 -3.21 26.58 -0.14
C GLN A 288 -3.96 27.48 -1.12
N ASP A 289 -3.33 27.87 -2.23
CA ASP A 289 -3.95 28.69 -3.25
C ASP A 289 -5.07 27.92 -3.99
N ILE A 290 -4.98 26.60 -4.07
CA ILE A 290 -5.96 25.76 -4.77
C ILE A 290 -7.14 25.38 -3.84
N VAL A 291 -6.86 24.89 -2.63
CA VAL A 291 -7.88 24.31 -1.74
C VAL A 291 -8.10 25.10 -0.45
N GLY A 292 -7.39 26.20 -0.25
CA GLY A 292 -7.49 27.05 0.93
C GLY A 292 -6.59 26.59 2.09
N LYS A 293 -6.46 27.48 3.06
CA LYS A 293 -5.60 27.28 4.24
C LYS A 293 -6.33 26.49 5.34
N ASN A 294 -5.59 25.65 6.01
CA ASN A 294 -6.01 24.99 7.25
C ASN A 294 -4.86 25.04 8.26
N GLY A 295 -4.89 26.02 9.17
CA GLY A 295 -3.79 26.32 10.07
C GLY A 295 -2.50 26.64 9.29
N ASN A 296 -1.43 25.91 9.58
CA ASN A 296 -0.15 26.03 8.87
C ASN A 296 -0.04 25.12 7.62
N SER A 297 -1.13 24.43 7.25
CA SER A 297 -1.21 23.54 6.10
C SER A 297 -2.31 23.98 5.14
N TYR A 298 -2.63 23.18 4.15
CA TYR A 298 -3.73 23.34 3.23
C TYR A 298 -4.94 22.50 3.67
N SER A 299 -6.13 22.79 3.14
CA SER A 299 -7.35 22.01 3.41
C SER A 299 -7.23 20.63 2.75
N HIS A 300 -7.22 19.58 3.55
CA HIS A 300 -7.07 18.19 3.05
C HIS A 300 -7.72 17.17 3.96
N ILE A 301 -7.90 15.98 3.40
CA ILE A 301 -8.30 14.78 4.11
C ILE A 301 -7.45 13.60 3.64
N GLY A 302 -6.96 12.78 4.56
CA GLY A 302 -6.17 11.58 4.27
C GLY A 302 -7.05 10.42 3.76
N LEU A 303 -6.39 9.44 3.12
CA LEU A 303 -7.05 8.27 2.53
C LEU A 303 -8.01 7.56 3.50
N GLN A 304 -7.54 7.25 4.70
CA GLN A 304 -8.33 6.45 5.65
C GLN A 304 -9.54 7.24 6.21
N ASP A 305 -9.34 8.51 6.52
CA ASP A 305 -10.38 9.40 7.01
C ASP A 305 -11.46 9.65 5.95
N TYR A 306 -11.04 9.84 4.69
CA TYR A 306 -11.95 9.99 3.57
C TYR A 306 -12.82 8.74 3.38
N LEU A 307 -12.22 7.56 3.43
CA LEU A 307 -12.96 6.31 3.34
C LEU A 307 -13.90 6.09 4.54
N ALA A 308 -13.47 6.46 5.75
CA ALA A 308 -14.34 6.38 6.93
C ALA A 308 -15.58 7.27 6.76
N ALA A 309 -15.39 8.50 6.27
CA ALA A 309 -16.48 9.45 6.05
C ALA A 309 -17.42 9.03 4.91
N THR A 310 -16.87 8.51 3.80
CA THR A 310 -17.65 8.17 2.60
C THR A 310 -18.31 6.81 2.67
N ARG A 311 -17.63 5.79 3.20
CA ARG A 311 -18.21 4.43 3.36
C ARG A 311 -19.39 4.40 4.32
N ALA A 312 -19.41 5.28 5.32
CA ALA A 312 -20.56 5.43 6.20
C ALA A 312 -21.82 5.94 5.46
N GLN A 313 -21.63 6.65 4.33
CA GLN A 313 -22.70 7.22 3.51
C GLN A 313 -23.14 6.31 2.36
N ILE A 314 -22.37 5.25 2.05
CA ILE A 314 -22.79 4.28 1.02
C ILE A 314 -24.07 3.60 1.52
N PRO A 315 -25.18 3.65 0.75
CA PRO A 315 -26.38 2.94 1.12
C PRO A 315 -26.07 1.46 1.39
N LYS A 316 -26.43 0.96 2.55
CA LYS A 316 -26.31 -0.48 2.82
C LYS A 316 -27.05 -1.21 1.72
N ILE A 317 -26.39 -2.18 1.09
CA ILE A 317 -27.00 -3.01 0.05
C ILE A 317 -28.32 -3.54 0.61
N SER A 318 -29.43 -3.22 -0.07
CA SER A 318 -30.75 -3.63 0.38
C SER A 318 -30.80 -5.15 0.54
N PRO A 319 -31.41 -5.68 1.61
CA PRO A 319 -31.61 -7.12 1.73
C PRO A 319 -32.26 -7.67 0.46
N GLY A 320 -31.67 -8.71 -0.14
CA GLY A 320 -32.18 -9.32 -1.38
C GLY A 320 -31.65 -8.73 -2.69
N SER A 321 -30.81 -7.66 -2.66
CA SER A 321 -30.17 -7.15 -3.87
C SER A 321 -29.20 -8.19 -4.45
N ASN A 322 -29.15 -8.27 -5.79
CA ASN A 322 -28.15 -9.10 -6.48
C ASN A 322 -26.75 -8.63 -6.17
N LYS A 323 -25.83 -9.58 -5.89
CA LYS A 323 -24.44 -9.34 -5.51
C LYS A 323 -23.48 -10.10 -6.42
N ILE A 324 -22.28 -9.58 -6.54
CA ILE A 324 -21.10 -10.30 -7.03
C ILE A 324 -20.20 -10.57 -5.83
N ALA A 325 -19.92 -11.84 -5.57
CA ALA A 325 -18.94 -12.20 -4.54
C ALA A 325 -17.52 -12.05 -5.11
N VAL A 326 -16.62 -11.46 -4.32
CA VAL A 326 -15.20 -11.39 -4.68
C VAL A 326 -14.40 -12.13 -3.62
N ILE A 327 -13.68 -13.17 -4.02
CA ILE A 327 -12.78 -13.94 -3.14
C ILE A 327 -11.35 -13.63 -3.54
N THR A 328 -10.56 -13.15 -2.58
CA THR A 328 -9.12 -12.93 -2.74
C THR A 328 -8.37 -14.17 -2.27
N ALA A 329 -7.54 -14.74 -3.14
CA ALA A 329 -6.69 -15.90 -2.89
C ALA A 329 -5.22 -15.50 -3.10
N THR A 330 -4.55 -15.08 -2.01
CA THR A 330 -3.18 -14.54 -2.05
C THR A 330 -2.23 -15.41 -1.25
N GLY A 331 -1.06 -15.70 -1.81
CA GLY A 331 0.03 -16.44 -1.17
C GLY A 331 0.12 -17.90 -1.59
N THR A 332 0.95 -18.66 -0.88
CA THR A 332 1.18 -20.09 -1.16
C THR A 332 -0.03 -20.93 -0.81
N ILE A 333 -0.31 -21.93 -1.63
CA ILE A 333 -1.42 -22.88 -1.44
C ILE A 333 -1.00 -23.97 -0.46
N TYR A 334 -1.76 -24.13 0.61
CA TYR A 334 -1.58 -25.19 1.61
C TYR A 334 -2.86 -25.98 1.83
N ASP A 335 -2.71 -27.17 2.37
CA ASP A 335 -3.84 -27.98 2.82
C ASP A 335 -4.37 -27.46 4.17
N GLY A 336 -5.69 -27.57 4.41
CA GLY A 336 -6.34 -27.18 5.65
C GLY A 336 -6.75 -25.69 5.75
N GLU A 337 -6.92 -25.21 7.00
CA GLU A 337 -7.33 -23.83 7.29
C GLU A 337 -6.08 -22.94 7.49
N TRP A 338 -6.05 -21.82 6.76
CA TRP A 338 -4.96 -20.83 6.84
C TRP A 338 -5.53 -19.41 6.87
N PRO A 339 -4.86 -18.47 7.57
CA PRO A 339 -5.27 -17.07 7.63
C PRO A 339 -5.01 -16.33 6.30
N ALA A 340 -5.51 -15.11 6.20
CA ALA A 340 -5.21 -14.19 5.10
C ALA A 340 -3.68 -14.02 4.92
N GLY A 341 -3.21 -14.00 3.66
CA GLY A 341 -1.79 -14.06 3.29
C GLY A 341 -1.34 -15.47 2.87
N TYR A 342 -2.20 -16.46 3.06
CA TYR A 342 -2.05 -17.84 2.58
C TYR A 342 -3.36 -18.33 1.97
N ILE A 343 -3.26 -19.33 1.08
CA ILE A 343 -4.42 -19.98 0.47
C ILE A 343 -4.59 -21.35 1.11
N GLY A 344 -5.49 -21.44 2.10
CA GLY A 344 -5.86 -22.72 2.70
C GLY A 344 -6.97 -23.39 1.91
N SER A 345 -6.84 -24.70 1.62
CA SER A 345 -7.86 -25.45 0.87
C SER A 345 -9.23 -25.38 1.53
N GLU A 346 -9.29 -25.54 2.86
CA GLU A 346 -10.55 -25.46 3.61
C GLU A 346 -11.07 -24.01 3.72
N SER A 347 -10.16 -23.02 3.93
CA SER A 347 -10.53 -21.62 4.04
C SER A 347 -11.21 -21.13 2.75
N ILE A 348 -10.61 -21.40 1.59
CA ILE A 348 -11.17 -20.98 0.28
C ILE A 348 -12.44 -21.78 -0.06
N SER A 349 -12.46 -23.09 0.18
CA SER A 349 -13.64 -23.93 -0.05
C SER A 349 -14.85 -23.44 0.75
N LYS A 350 -14.62 -23.01 1.99
CA LYS A 350 -15.67 -22.40 2.86
C LYS A 350 -16.23 -21.11 2.25
N LEU A 351 -15.36 -20.22 1.76
CA LEU A 351 -15.78 -18.95 1.13
C LEU A 351 -16.57 -19.21 -0.17
N ILE A 352 -16.11 -20.14 -1.00
CA ILE A 352 -16.82 -20.54 -2.24
C ILE A 352 -18.21 -21.12 -1.89
N ARG A 353 -18.29 -21.96 -0.86
CA ARG A 353 -19.56 -22.53 -0.41
C ARG A 353 -20.52 -21.45 0.11
N GLN A 354 -20.04 -20.52 0.92
CA GLN A 354 -20.83 -19.40 1.38
C GLN A 354 -21.37 -18.56 0.22
N ALA A 355 -20.54 -18.26 -0.79
CA ALA A 355 -20.96 -17.53 -1.97
C ALA A 355 -22.03 -18.31 -2.78
N ARG A 356 -21.89 -19.63 -2.89
CA ARG A 356 -22.84 -20.51 -3.60
C ARG A 356 -24.20 -20.61 -2.87
N GLU A 357 -24.18 -20.60 -1.55
CA GLU A 357 -25.39 -20.76 -0.71
C GLU A 357 -26.15 -19.44 -0.52
N ASP A 358 -25.49 -18.27 -0.71
CA ASP A 358 -26.17 -16.97 -0.70
C ASP A 358 -26.95 -16.79 -2.02
N THR A 359 -28.27 -16.90 -1.95
CA THR A 359 -29.16 -16.77 -3.12
C THR A 359 -29.09 -15.38 -3.78
N THR A 360 -28.56 -14.37 -3.10
CA THR A 360 -28.36 -13.03 -3.65
C THR A 360 -27.08 -12.93 -4.49
N VAL A 361 -26.14 -13.85 -4.33
CA VAL A 361 -24.92 -13.90 -5.15
C VAL A 361 -25.24 -14.46 -6.54
N LYS A 362 -24.99 -13.67 -7.57
CA LYS A 362 -25.27 -14.04 -8.98
C LYS A 362 -24.00 -14.38 -9.77
N ALA A 363 -22.84 -13.94 -9.29
CA ALA A 363 -21.54 -14.28 -9.87
C ALA A 363 -20.46 -14.31 -8.79
N LEU A 364 -19.38 -15.04 -9.07
CA LEU A 364 -18.19 -15.13 -8.24
C LEU A 364 -16.98 -14.70 -9.06
N VAL A 365 -16.20 -13.78 -8.52
CA VAL A 365 -14.90 -13.36 -9.05
C VAL A 365 -13.82 -13.85 -8.08
N MET A 366 -12.85 -14.60 -8.59
CA MET A 366 -11.66 -14.97 -7.82
C MET A 366 -10.47 -14.13 -8.28
N ARG A 367 -9.88 -13.37 -7.35
CA ARG A 367 -8.61 -12.67 -7.55
C ARG A 367 -7.50 -13.55 -6.98
N ILE A 368 -6.66 -14.08 -7.86
CA ILE A 368 -5.61 -15.04 -7.49
C ILE A 368 -4.24 -14.40 -7.68
N ASP A 369 -3.45 -14.36 -6.60
CA ASP A 369 -2.06 -13.91 -6.59
C ASP A 369 -1.22 -14.95 -5.82
N SER A 370 -0.77 -15.99 -6.53
CA SER A 370 -0.16 -17.17 -5.91
C SER A 370 0.98 -17.73 -6.75
N PRO A 371 2.11 -18.11 -6.11
CA PRO A 371 3.18 -18.86 -6.75
C PRO A 371 2.83 -20.33 -6.98
N GLY A 372 1.71 -20.79 -6.46
CA GLY A 372 1.33 -22.21 -6.43
C GLY A 372 1.47 -22.82 -5.04
N GLY A 373 1.59 -24.15 -5.00
CA GLY A 373 1.72 -24.92 -3.76
C GLY A 373 1.11 -26.32 -3.89
N SER A 374 0.38 -26.73 -2.88
CA SER A 374 -0.30 -28.04 -2.86
C SER A 374 -1.42 -28.12 -3.89
#